data_712e36da1e7a64315e61a08ed676dd56
#
_entry.id   712e36da1e7a64315e61a08ed676dd56
#
_cell.length_a   1.000
_cell.length_b   1.000
_cell.length_c   1.000
_cell.angle_alpha   90.00
_cell.angle_beta   90.00
_cell.angle_gamma   90.00
#
_symmetry.space_group_name_H-M   'P 1'
#
loop_
_entity.id
_entity.type
_entity.pdbx_description
1 polymer ?
#
loop_
_entity_poly.entity_id
_entity_poly.type
_entity_poly.pdbx_seq_one_letter_code
_entity_poly.pdbx_strand_id
1 'polypeptide(L)'
;LVETSLNLGILMTDDDGIVMQYALRSNKTSALTFLEDRMTEFARYNGCESQISCRYEPWEYKKDSALRNLYAGAFFEKLGRKPKIAAIHAGLECAVFTQKIEGLDCISVGPDMFDVHTVNEKLSISSATETFELLCEVLERCK
;
A
#
# COMPACT_ATOMS: atom_id res chain seq x y z
N LEU A 1 1.83 8.07 11.00
CA LEU A 1 2.02 6.91 10.13
C LEU A 1 3.51 6.67 9.95
N VAL A 2 3.95 5.42 10.02
CA VAL A 2 5.35 5.06 9.78
C VAL A 2 5.61 5.16 8.27
N GLU A 3 6.63 5.92 7.87
CA GLU A 3 7.01 6.09 6.46
C GLU A 3 7.76 4.86 5.92
N THR A 4 8.71 4.35 6.73
CA THR A 4 9.58 3.25 6.35
C THR A 4 9.74 2.30 7.51
N SER A 5 9.66 1.00 7.28
CA SER A 5 9.76 -0.03 8.32
C SER A 5 10.56 -1.23 7.85
N LEU A 6 11.17 -1.88 8.82
CA LEU A 6 11.91 -3.14 8.71
C LEU A 6 11.38 -4.10 9.77
N ASN A 7 11.07 -5.32 9.39
CA ASN A 7 10.65 -6.37 10.30
C ASN A 7 11.39 -7.67 10.00
N LEU A 8 12.01 -8.27 11.02
CA LEU A 8 12.48 -9.65 10.95
C LEU A 8 11.26 -10.58 11.05
N GLY A 9 10.84 -11.12 9.90
CA GLY A 9 9.67 -11.98 9.82
C GLY A 9 9.97 -13.45 10.04
N ILE A 10 11.14 -13.91 9.58
CA ILE A 10 11.54 -15.32 9.68
C ILE A 10 13.00 -15.40 10.15
N LEU A 11 13.24 -16.25 11.11
CA LEU A 11 14.57 -16.65 11.55
C LEU A 11 14.62 -18.20 11.55
N MET A 12 15.51 -18.76 10.75
CA MET A 12 15.75 -20.20 10.68
C MET A 12 17.20 -20.49 11.00
N THR A 13 17.44 -21.59 11.71
CA THR A 13 18.77 -22.09 12.00
C THR A 13 18.79 -23.60 11.71
N ASP A 14 19.76 -24.02 10.93
CA ASP A 14 20.02 -25.43 10.63
C ASP A 14 21.53 -25.72 10.64
N ASP A 15 21.92 -26.90 10.18
CA ASP A 15 23.33 -27.34 10.16
C ASP A 15 24.18 -26.53 9.15
N ASP A 16 23.54 -25.91 8.16
CA ASP A 16 24.21 -25.10 7.12
C ASP A 16 24.35 -23.63 7.52
N GLY A 17 23.62 -23.17 8.55
CA GLY A 17 23.75 -21.81 9.05
C GLY A 17 22.47 -21.15 9.58
N ILE A 18 22.43 -19.82 9.44
CA ILE A 18 21.32 -18.99 9.91
C ILE A 18 20.76 -18.20 8.73
N VAL A 19 19.46 -18.30 8.51
CA VAL A 19 18.72 -17.50 7.52
C VAL A 19 17.81 -16.52 8.24
N MET A 20 17.95 -15.23 7.89
CA MET A 20 17.13 -14.14 8.40
C MET A 20 16.36 -13.51 7.23
N GLN A 21 15.04 -13.58 7.24
CA GLN A 21 14.21 -12.95 6.23
C GLN A 21 13.54 -11.70 6.80
N TYR A 22 13.81 -10.59 6.16
CA TYR A 22 13.27 -9.29 6.54
C TYR A 22 12.21 -8.82 5.54
N ALA A 23 11.12 -8.28 6.06
CA ALA A 23 10.14 -7.54 5.27
C ALA A 23 10.43 -6.04 5.38
N LEU A 24 10.75 -5.41 4.24
CA LEU A 24 10.98 -3.98 4.13
C LEU A 24 9.76 -3.33 3.50
N ARG A 25 9.33 -2.21 4.06
CA ARG A 25 8.19 -1.43 3.53
C ARG A 25 8.48 0.05 3.63
N SER A 26 8.09 0.78 2.60
CA SER A 26 8.11 2.24 2.59
C SER A 26 6.98 2.79 1.73
N ASN A 27 6.58 4.03 1.96
CA ASN A 27 5.74 4.79 1.04
C ASN A 27 6.55 5.74 0.14
N LYS A 28 7.91 5.63 0.17
CA LYS A 28 8.83 6.37 -0.69
C LYS A 28 9.87 5.44 -1.30
N THR A 29 10.04 5.53 -2.62
CA THR A 29 11.00 4.71 -3.37
C THR A 29 12.44 4.95 -2.89
N SER A 30 12.83 6.20 -2.69
CA SER A 30 14.18 6.54 -2.22
C SER A 30 14.49 6.00 -0.82
N ALA A 31 13.52 6.01 0.07
CA ALA A 31 13.68 5.49 1.43
C ALA A 31 13.73 3.95 1.44
N LEU A 32 12.95 3.29 0.57
CA LEU A 32 13.02 1.84 0.40
C LEU A 32 14.40 1.42 -0.12
N THR A 33 14.88 2.06 -1.19
CA THR A 33 16.21 1.78 -1.77
C THR A 33 17.32 2.02 -0.74
N PHE A 34 17.26 3.12 0.00
CA PHE A 34 18.23 3.39 1.07
C PHE A 34 18.25 2.28 2.14
N LEU A 35 17.08 1.76 2.51
CA LEU A 35 16.99 0.67 3.50
C LEU A 35 17.53 -0.65 2.92
N GLU A 36 17.23 -0.96 1.65
CA GLU A 36 17.78 -2.12 0.92
C GLU A 36 19.31 -2.07 0.88
N ASP A 37 19.88 -0.93 0.48
CA ASP A 37 21.34 -0.73 0.42
C ASP A 37 21.98 -0.91 1.81
N ARG A 38 21.38 -0.34 2.85
CA ARG A 38 21.87 -0.49 4.22
C ARG A 38 21.87 -1.94 4.69
N MET A 39 20.81 -2.69 4.39
CA MET A 39 20.72 -4.10 4.77
C MET A 39 21.74 -4.95 4.02
N THR A 40 21.94 -4.68 2.73
CA THR A 40 22.95 -5.34 1.91
C THR A 40 24.37 -5.07 2.43
N GLU A 41 24.70 -3.82 2.72
CA GLU A 41 26.00 -3.45 3.29
C GLU A 41 26.20 -4.03 4.70
N PHE A 42 25.16 -4.07 5.52
CA PHE A 42 25.22 -4.70 6.83
C PHE A 42 25.51 -6.20 6.74
N ALA A 43 24.85 -6.90 5.82
CA ALA A 43 25.12 -8.33 5.55
C ALA A 43 26.57 -8.53 5.10
N ARG A 44 27.03 -7.75 4.12
CA ARG A 44 28.40 -7.81 3.61
C ARG A 44 29.45 -7.57 4.70
N TYR A 45 29.22 -6.55 5.55
CA TYR A 45 30.14 -6.24 6.65
C TYR A 45 30.27 -7.39 7.67
N ASN A 46 29.19 -8.15 7.87
CA ASN A 46 29.17 -9.31 8.77
C ASN A 46 29.53 -10.64 8.07
N GLY A 47 30.02 -10.61 6.82
CA GLY A 47 30.40 -11.82 6.08
C GLY A 47 29.22 -12.69 5.68
N CYS A 48 28.02 -12.11 5.59
CA CYS A 48 26.79 -12.80 5.18
C CYS A 48 26.46 -12.51 3.71
N GLU A 49 25.80 -13.45 3.05
CA GLU A 49 25.19 -13.24 1.76
C GLU A 49 23.81 -12.57 1.92
N SER A 50 23.41 -11.76 0.95
CA SER A 50 22.10 -11.13 0.93
C SER A 50 21.45 -11.23 -0.44
N GLN A 51 20.12 -11.42 -0.44
CA GLN A 51 19.32 -11.45 -1.66
C GLN A 51 18.06 -10.62 -1.45
N ILE A 52 17.76 -9.74 -2.43
CA ILE A 52 16.48 -9.01 -2.47
C ILE A 52 15.52 -9.79 -3.35
N SER A 53 14.32 -10.05 -2.84
CA SER A 53 13.25 -10.76 -3.57
C SER A 53 11.91 -10.09 -3.33
N CYS A 54 10.95 -10.32 -4.22
CA CYS A 54 9.56 -9.86 -4.09
C CYS A 54 9.44 -8.36 -3.79
N ARG A 55 10.25 -7.53 -4.47
CA ARG A 55 10.21 -6.08 -4.28
C ARG A 55 8.89 -5.51 -4.74
N TYR A 56 8.20 -4.83 -3.82
CA TYR A 56 7.01 -4.03 -4.10
C TYR A 56 7.39 -2.57 -4.13
N GLU A 57 7.06 -1.89 -5.22
CA GLU A 57 7.31 -0.46 -5.31
C GLU A 57 6.34 0.32 -4.41
N PRO A 58 6.81 1.41 -3.78
CA PRO A 58 5.97 2.29 -3.00
C PRO A 58 4.91 3.00 -3.84
N TRP A 59 3.74 3.19 -3.26
CA TRP A 59 2.74 4.11 -3.80
C TRP A 59 2.83 5.44 -3.06
N GLU A 60 3.55 6.37 -3.66
CA GLU A 60 3.78 7.67 -3.05
C GLU A 60 2.50 8.52 -3.03
N TYR A 61 2.31 9.25 -1.92
CA TYR A 61 1.14 10.12 -1.77
C TYR A 61 1.23 11.31 -2.72
N LYS A 62 0.27 11.41 -3.64
CA LYS A 62 0.10 12.55 -4.55
C LYS A 62 -0.68 13.64 -3.84
N LYS A 63 -0.01 14.77 -3.50
CA LYS A 63 -0.63 15.87 -2.79
C LYS A 63 -1.82 16.45 -3.56
N ASP A 64 -1.65 16.69 -4.86
CA ASP A 64 -2.66 17.27 -5.75
C ASP A 64 -3.23 16.15 -6.64
N SER A 65 -4.37 15.60 -6.24
CA SER A 65 -5.09 14.53 -6.95
C SER A 65 -6.49 15.03 -7.30
N ALA A 66 -6.75 15.20 -8.59
CA ALA A 66 -8.04 15.60 -9.10
C ALA A 66 -9.09 14.50 -8.86
N LEU A 67 -8.72 13.25 -9.08
CA LEU A 67 -9.59 12.10 -8.86
C LEU A 67 -9.99 11.97 -7.39
N ARG A 68 -9.06 12.14 -6.45
CA ARG A 68 -9.37 12.13 -5.01
C ARG A 68 -10.35 13.24 -4.63
N ASN A 69 -10.16 14.43 -5.17
CA ASN A 69 -11.04 15.57 -4.89
C ASN A 69 -12.45 15.33 -5.46
N LEU A 70 -12.54 14.79 -6.68
CA LEU A 70 -13.80 14.42 -7.33
C LEU A 70 -14.54 13.35 -6.49
N TYR A 71 -13.84 12.28 -6.11
CA TYR A 71 -14.39 11.23 -5.26
C TYR A 71 -14.86 11.77 -3.91
N ALA A 72 -14.04 12.60 -3.25
CA ALA A 72 -14.39 13.17 -1.95
C ALA A 72 -15.62 14.09 -2.01
N GLY A 73 -15.78 14.85 -3.12
CA GLY A 73 -16.96 15.66 -3.38
C GLY A 73 -18.21 14.80 -3.55
N ALA A 74 -18.18 13.82 -4.43
CA ALA A 74 -19.30 12.88 -4.65
C ALA A 74 -19.68 12.13 -3.37
N PHE A 75 -18.68 11.67 -2.62
CA PHE A 75 -18.87 11.01 -1.33
C PHE A 75 -19.61 11.91 -0.33
N PHE A 76 -19.19 13.18 -0.22
CA PHE A 76 -19.82 14.13 0.68
C PHE A 76 -21.25 14.45 0.29
N GLU A 77 -21.51 14.68 -1.00
CA GLU A 77 -22.85 14.98 -1.52
C GLU A 77 -23.82 13.82 -1.29
N LYS A 78 -23.35 12.56 -1.49
CA LYS A 78 -24.16 11.37 -1.35
C LYS A 78 -24.42 10.98 0.11
N LEU A 79 -23.38 11.03 0.94
CA LEU A 79 -23.42 10.46 2.30
C LEU A 79 -23.48 11.50 3.43
N GLY A 80 -23.38 12.81 3.12
CA GLY A 80 -23.39 13.89 4.09
C GLY A 80 -22.18 13.96 5.04
N ARG A 81 -21.15 13.13 4.78
CA ARG A 81 -19.92 13.04 5.59
C ARG A 81 -18.69 13.04 4.69
N LYS A 82 -17.55 13.50 5.21
CA LYS A 82 -16.30 13.48 4.45
C LYS A 82 -15.67 12.09 4.51
N PRO A 83 -15.08 11.59 3.40
CA PRO A 83 -14.31 10.35 3.42
C PRO A 83 -13.04 10.53 4.25
N LYS A 84 -12.58 9.45 4.89
CA LYS A 84 -11.29 9.42 5.55
C LYS A 84 -10.22 9.19 4.48
N ILE A 85 -9.37 10.19 4.25
CA ILE A 85 -8.21 10.07 3.40
C ILE A 85 -7.04 9.56 4.25
N ALA A 86 -6.50 8.43 3.88
CA ALA A 86 -5.39 7.81 4.60
C ALA A 86 -4.33 7.29 3.62
N ALA A 87 -3.08 7.37 4.03
CA ALA A 87 -2.01 6.58 3.42
C ALA A 87 -1.89 5.28 4.21
N ILE A 88 -1.67 4.16 3.55
CA ILE A 88 -1.45 2.88 4.18
C ILE A 88 -0.11 2.28 3.75
N HIS A 89 0.46 1.49 4.62
CA HIS A 89 1.73 0.80 4.41
C HIS A 89 1.47 -0.61 3.85
N ALA A 90 0.82 -0.68 2.69
CA ALA A 90 0.46 -1.93 2.02
C ALA A 90 0.87 -1.91 0.56
N GLY A 91 1.22 -3.07 0.03
CA GLY A 91 1.37 -3.25 -1.41
C GLY A 91 -0.02 -3.23 -2.05
N LEU A 92 -0.25 -2.25 -2.93
CA LEU A 92 -1.49 -2.11 -3.69
C LEU A 92 -1.17 -2.04 -5.17
N GLU A 93 -2.10 -2.50 -6.00
CA GLU A 93 -2.01 -2.45 -7.46
C GLU A 93 -1.81 -1.02 -7.98
N CYS A 94 -2.32 -0.02 -7.25
CA CYS A 94 -2.11 1.39 -7.55
C CYS A 94 -0.63 1.77 -7.66
N ALA A 95 0.24 1.15 -6.84
CA ALA A 95 1.69 1.36 -6.92
C ALA A 95 2.24 0.90 -8.28
N VAL A 96 1.81 -0.26 -8.76
CA VAL A 96 2.23 -0.81 -10.05
C VAL A 96 1.72 0.05 -11.20
N PHE A 97 0.46 0.47 -11.14
CA PHE A 97 -0.14 1.30 -12.20
C PHE A 97 0.52 2.67 -12.30
N THR A 98 0.77 3.34 -11.17
CA THR A 98 1.37 4.68 -11.17
C THR A 98 2.82 4.68 -11.66
N GLN A 99 3.52 3.56 -11.58
CA GLN A 99 4.87 3.41 -12.13
C GLN A 99 4.86 3.10 -13.63
N LYS A 100 3.86 2.35 -14.09
CA LYS A 100 3.74 1.96 -15.50
C LYS A 100 3.15 3.05 -16.37
N ILE A 101 2.33 3.93 -15.80
CA ILE A 101 1.60 4.97 -16.51
C ILE A 101 2.00 6.32 -15.93
N GLU A 102 2.82 7.04 -16.67
CA GLU A 102 3.31 8.35 -16.24
C GLU A 102 2.14 9.33 -16.05
N GLY A 103 2.17 10.06 -14.94
CA GLY A 103 1.15 11.07 -14.61
C GLY A 103 -0.18 10.52 -14.10
N LEU A 104 -0.35 9.19 -14.04
CA LEU A 104 -1.59 8.58 -13.55
C LEU A 104 -2.00 9.15 -12.19
N ASP A 105 -3.27 9.55 -12.10
CA ASP A 105 -3.91 9.87 -10.83
C ASP A 105 -4.73 8.67 -10.38
N CYS A 106 -4.37 8.10 -9.24
CA CYS A 106 -4.92 6.84 -8.78
C CYS A 106 -5.30 6.93 -7.30
N ILE A 107 -6.46 6.39 -6.96
CA ILE A 107 -6.94 6.23 -5.58
C ILE A 107 -7.41 4.79 -5.36
N SER A 108 -7.29 4.31 -4.15
CA SER A 108 -7.86 3.03 -3.74
C SER A 108 -9.08 3.29 -2.88
N VAL A 109 -10.19 2.68 -3.23
CA VAL A 109 -11.45 2.79 -2.52
C VAL A 109 -12.10 1.40 -2.41
N GLY A 110 -12.92 1.21 -1.40
CA GLY A 110 -13.60 -0.07 -1.22
C GLY A 110 -14.60 -0.03 -0.06
N PRO A 111 -15.38 -1.10 0.10
CA PRO A 111 -16.31 -1.26 1.21
C PRO A 111 -15.60 -1.46 2.55
N ASP A 112 -16.35 -1.31 3.64
CA ASP A 112 -15.85 -1.58 4.98
C ASP A 112 -15.62 -3.09 5.17
N MET A 113 -14.37 -3.42 5.52
CA MET A 113 -13.92 -4.76 5.82
C MET A 113 -13.45 -4.84 7.27
N PHE A 114 -13.69 -5.97 7.92
CA PHE A 114 -13.33 -6.23 9.31
C PHE A 114 -12.54 -7.52 9.41
N ASP A 115 -11.62 -7.59 10.36
CA ASP A 115 -10.81 -8.76 10.65
C ASP A 115 -10.07 -9.31 9.41
N VAL A 116 -9.59 -8.39 8.56
CA VAL A 116 -8.92 -8.70 7.28
C VAL A 116 -7.73 -9.63 7.50
N HIS A 117 -7.56 -10.61 6.62
CA HIS A 117 -6.53 -11.66 6.70
C HIS A 117 -6.69 -12.64 7.87
N THR A 118 -7.89 -12.79 8.41
CA THR A 118 -8.21 -13.80 9.42
C THR A 118 -9.36 -14.70 8.97
N VAL A 119 -9.57 -15.79 9.71
CA VAL A 119 -10.71 -16.70 9.48
C VAL A 119 -12.07 -16.05 9.82
N ASN A 120 -12.06 -14.89 10.46
CA ASN A 120 -13.23 -14.12 10.81
C ASN A 120 -13.48 -12.91 9.90
N GLU A 121 -12.78 -12.85 8.77
CA GLU A 121 -12.91 -11.76 7.81
C GLU A 121 -14.35 -11.54 7.38
N LYS A 122 -14.80 -10.29 7.40
CA LYS A 122 -16.18 -9.88 7.10
C LYS A 122 -16.19 -8.66 6.21
N LEU A 123 -17.19 -8.59 5.35
CA LEU A 123 -17.52 -7.44 4.52
C LEU A 123 -18.89 -6.88 4.92
N SER A 124 -19.01 -5.56 5.00
CA SER A 124 -20.29 -4.89 5.14
C SER A 124 -21.02 -4.86 3.81
N ILE A 125 -22.17 -5.55 3.71
CA ILE A 125 -22.99 -5.58 2.48
C ILE A 125 -23.53 -4.19 2.14
N SER A 126 -23.97 -3.42 3.15
CA SER A 126 -24.47 -2.07 2.93
C SER A 126 -23.38 -1.14 2.39
N SER A 127 -22.15 -1.20 2.95
CA SER A 127 -21.05 -0.38 2.46
C SER A 127 -20.57 -0.80 1.06
N ALA A 128 -20.73 -2.08 0.70
CA ALA A 128 -20.45 -2.56 -0.66
C ALA A 128 -21.42 -1.93 -1.67
N THR A 129 -22.71 -1.87 -1.34
CA THR A 129 -23.73 -1.19 -2.17
C THR A 129 -23.43 0.30 -2.29
N GLU A 130 -23.15 0.98 -1.17
CA GLU A 130 -22.78 2.41 -1.17
C GLU A 130 -21.55 2.68 -2.03
N THR A 131 -20.51 1.83 -1.92
CA THR A 131 -19.29 1.95 -2.71
C THR A 131 -19.57 1.80 -4.20
N PHE A 132 -20.39 0.80 -4.60
CA PHE A 132 -20.76 0.60 -5.99
C PHE A 132 -21.50 1.80 -6.59
N GLU A 133 -22.52 2.29 -5.88
CA GLU A 133 -23.29 3.45 -6.31
C GLU A 133 -22.43 4.72 -6.42
N LEU A 134 -21.50 4.90 -5.47
CA LEU A 134 -20.58 6.03 -5.49
C LEU A 134 -19.59 5.94 -6.67
N LEU A 135 -19.10 4.75 -6.98
CA LEU A 135 -18.24 4.53 -8.15
C LEU A 135 -18.97 4.85 -9.46
N CYS A 136 -20.24 4.43 -9.60
CA CYS A 136 -21.06 4.80 -10.77
C CYS A 136 -21.15 6.32 -10.92
N GLU A 137 -21.44 7.03 -9.84
CA GLU A 137 -21.55 8.49 -9.84
C GLU A 137 -20.22 9.18 -10.19
N VAL A 138 -19.09 8.69 -9.63
CA VAL A 138 -17.76 9.23 -9.94
C VAL A 138 -17.43 9.02 -11.42
N LEU A 139 -17.71 7.83 -11.98
CA LEU A 139 -17.50 7.54 -13.40
C LEU A 139 -18.35 8.43 -14.31
N GLU A 140 -19.56 8.76 -13.92
CA GLU A 140 -20.42 9.71 -14.68
C GLU A 140 -19.83 11.13 -14.70
N ARG A 141 -19.15 11.54 -13.63
CA ARG A 141 -18.50 12.85 -13.51
C ARG A 141 -17.12 12.91 -14.21
N CYS A 142 -16.54 11.78 -14.58
CA CYS A 142 -15.28 11.69 -15.32
C CYS A 142 -15.42 11.89 -16.84
N LYS A 143 -16.61 12.21 -17.35
CA LYS A 143 -16.89 12.45 -18.78
C LYS A 143 -16.39 13.79 -19.24
#